data_6abad4524c9394457d5c631a93dc9474
#
_entry.id   6abad4524c9394457d5c631a93dc9474
#
_cell.length_a   1.000
_cell.length_b   1.000
_cell.length_c   1.000
_cell.angle_alpha   90.00
_cell.angle_beta   90.00
_cell.angle_gamma   90.00
#
_symmetry.space_group_name_H-M   'P 1'
#
loop_
_entity.id
_entity.type
_entity.pdbx_description
1 polymer ?
#
loop_
_entity_poly.entity_id
_entity_poly.type
_entity_poly.pdbx_seq_one_letter_code
_entity_poly.pdbx_strand_id
1 'polypeptide(L)'
;MSFSFQVHRDLQFDHNKELLKIAEDNTPELLHTLKTDVYFVKCVKDSSKLGGCGIQPVDTDWTRSYGKGDTLVLDFGEHITGTFSIDMRSVGSPMDAPLYIGIKFCEMPCEIEEDSKNYDGWLSSSWFQEERIHKDVLPCTLQMERRYSFRYVRIDVLDTSPKWKVVFARPSADAISCAKDADIPEIEDKELKKIYTTRFGGNKVEALH
;
A
#
# COMPACT_ATOMS: atom_id res chain seq x y z
N MET A 1 -1.06 -23.37 20.79
CA MET A 1 -2.14 -24.28 20.33
C MET A 1 -2.20 -24.18 18.81
N SER A 2 -1.95 -25.29 18.12
CA SER A 2 -2.06 -25.34 16.66
C SER A 2 -3.50 -25.68 16.32
N PHE A 3 -4.21 -24.79 15.64
CA PHE A 3 -5.53 -25.09 15.09
C PHE A 3 -5.34 -25.64 13.68
N SER A 4 -5.61 -26.93 13.51
CA SER A 4 -5.71 -27.50 12.16
C SER A 4 -7.15 -27.46 11.71
N PHE A 5 -7.42 -26.72 10.64
CA PHE A 5 -8.71 -26.79 9.95
C PHE A 5 -8.69 -28.02 9.05
N GLN A 6 -9.44 -29.05 9.43
CA GLN A 6 -9.72 -30.16 8.53
C GLN A 6 -10.84 -29.71 7.57
N VAL A 7 -10.48 -29.54 6.31
CA VAL A 7 -11.50 -29.40 5.26
C VAL A 7 -12.02 -30.80 4.96
N HIS A 8 -13.26 -31.08 5.34
CA HIS A 8 -13.93 -32.32 4.96
C HIS A 8 -14.11 -32.30 3.42
N ARG A 9 -13.44 -33.22 2.73
CA ARG A 9 -13.51 -33.35 1.26
C ARG A 9 -14.89 -33.75 0.74
N ASP A 10 -15.75 -34.21 1.62
CA ASP A 10 -17.09 -34.70 1.29
C ASP A 10 -18.20 -33.62 1.53
N LEU A 11 -17.82 -32.38 1.84
CA LEU A 11 -18.75 -31.26 1.90
C LEU A 11 -19.22 -30.91 0.48
N GLN A 12 -20.42 -31.37 0.13
CA GLN A 12 -21.12 -30.82 -1.02
C GLN A 12 -21.75 -29.50 -0.62
N PHE A 13 -21.33 -28.42 -1.26
CA PHE A 13 -21.96 -27.12 -1.10
C PHE A 13 -23.21 -27.08 -1.97
N ASP A 14 -24.37 -27.07 -1.35
CA ASP A 14 -25.63 -26.77 -2.05
C ASP A 14 -25.63 -25.27 -2.39
N HIS A 15 -25.45 -24.98 -3.67
CA HIS A 15 -25.62 -23.61 -4.16
C HIS A 15 -27.11 -23.27 -4.22
N ASN A 16 -27.55 -22.40 -3.32
CA ASN A 16 -28.88 -21.83 -3.40
C ASN A 16 -28.94 -20.87 -4.59
N LYS A 17 -29.59 -21.28 -5.68
CA LYS A 17 -29.67 -20.52 -6.91
C LYS A 17 -30.40 -19.19 -6.76
N GLU A 18 -31.33 -19.07 -5.84
CA GLU A 18 -32.05 -17.81 -5.58
C GLU A 18 -31.13 -16.80 -4.90
N LEU A 19 -30.40 -17.25 -3.86
CA LEU A 19 -29.41 -16.38 -3.20
C LEU A 19 -28.27 -15.99 -4.13
N LEU A 20 -27.82 -16.90 -4.97
CA LEU A 20 -26.78 -16.60 -5.97
C LEU A 20 -27.28 -15.51 -6.94
N LYS A 21 -28.49 -15.64 -7.44
CA LYS A 21 -29.09 -14.62 -8.32
C LYS A 21 -29.24 -13.27 -7.62
N ILE A 22 -29.67 -13.24 -6.37
CA ILE A 22 -29.75 -12.00 -5.59
C ILE A 22 -28.36 -11.36 -5.44
N ALA A 23 -27.32 -12.16 -5.19
CA ALA A 23 -25.95 -11.68 -5.10
C ALA A 23 -25.44 -11.11 -6.43
N GLU A 24 -25.71 -11.81 -7.55
CA GLU A 24 -25.35 -11.34 -8.89
C GLU A 24 -26.08 -10.05 -9.27
N ASP A 25 -27.39 -9.98 -9.02
CA ASP A 25 -28.22 -8.80 -9.33
C ASP A 25 -27.85 -7.57 -8.47
N ASN A 26 -27.21 -7.77 -7.31
CA ASN A 26 -26.78 -6.70 -6.39
C ASN A 26 -25.25 -6.53 -6.34
N THR A 27 -24.51 -7.18 -7.22
CA THR A 27 -23.06 -6.99 -7.29
C THR A 27 -22.74 -5.54 -7.73
N PRO A 28 -22.04 -4.74 -6.90
CA PRO A 28 -21.76 -3.37 -7.24
C PRO A 28 -20.74 -3.28 -8.38
N GLU A 29 -20.87 -2.27 -9.20
CA GLU A 29 -19.85 -1.91 -10.19
C GLU A 29 -18.59 -1.44 -9.45
N LEU A 30 -17.43 -1.95 -9.87
CA LEU A 30 -16.15 -1.48 -9.35
C LEU A 30 -15.72 -0.21 -10.09
N LEU A 31 -15.51 0.86 -9.33
CA LEU A 31 -14.99 2.12 -9.83
C LEU A 31 -13.48 2.13 -9.68
N HIS A 32 -12.79 2.51 -10.74
CA HIS A 32 -11.34 2.62 -10.81
C HIS A 32 -10.94 4.10 -10.83
N THR A 33 -10.02 4.48 -9.96
CA THR A 33 -9.49 5.85 -9.88
C THR A 33 -7.98 5.82 -9.83
N LEU A 34 -7.34 6.43 -10.83
CA LEU A 34 -5.89 6.54 -10.85
C LEU A 34 -5.43 7.63 -9.86
N LYS A 35 -4.59 7.25 -8.89
CA LYS A 35 -3.96 8.13 -7.91
C LYS A 35 -2.48 8.31 -8.26
N THR A 36 -2.07 9.56 -8.43
CA THR A 36 -0.70 9.94 -8.83
C THR A 36 -0.08 11.01 -7.92
N ASP A 37 -0.88 11.60 -7.03
CA ASP A 37 -0.41 12.60 -6.07
C ASP A 37 0.27 11.89 -4.92
N VAL A 38 1.62 11.88 -4.96
CA VAL A 38 2.45 11.11 -4.03
C VAL A 38 3.57 11.98 -3.49
N TYR A 39 3.77 11.92 -2.19
CA TYR A 39 4.76 12.70 -1.46
C TYR A 39 5.82 11.81 -0.83
N PHE A 40 7.06 12.30 -0.74
CA PHE A 40 8.09 11.62 0.02
C PHE A 40 7.94 11.96 1.50
N VAL A 41 8.03 10.92 2.32
CA VAL A 41 7.93 11.05 3.76
C VAL A 41 8.99 10.21 4.46
N LYS A 42 9.21 10.49 5.74
CA LYS A 42 9.95 9.62 6.64
C LYS A 42 9.14 9.36 7.91
N CYS A 43 9.26 8.17 8.46
CA CYS A 43 8.73 7.87 9.76
C CYS A 43 9.59 8.55 10.84
N VAL A 44 8.94 9.10 11.86
CA VAL A 44 9.59 9.71 13.03
C VAL A 44 8.94 9.16 14.29
N LYS A 45 9.74 9.01 15.35
CA LYS A 45 9.20 8.63 16.66
C LYS A 45 8.35 9.77 17.20
N ASP A 46 7.10 9.48 17.53
CA ASP A 46 6.15 10.40 18.11
C ASP A 46 5.22 9.67 19.08
N SER A 47 5.51 9.76 20.35
CA SER A 47 4.75 9.09 21.42
C SER A 47 3.32 9.61 21.58
N SER A 48 2.97 10.75 20.97
CA SER A 48 1.60 11.28 20.96
C SER A 48 0.71 10.62 19.90
N LYS A 49 1.29 9.90 18.96
CA LYS A 49 0.58 9.23 17.88
C LYS A 49 0.37 7.75 18.17
N LEU A 50 -0.66 7.18 17.57
CA LEU A 50 -0.94 5.75 17.65
C LEU A 50 0.26 4.94 17.14
N GLY A 51 0.68 3.93 17.91
CA GLY A 51 1.87 3.15 17.59
C GLY A 51 3.20 3.87 17.80
N GLY A 52 3.21 5.08 18.39
CA GLY A 52 4.43 5.83 18.71
C GLY A 52 5.18 6.37 17.48
N CYS A 53 4.53 6.44 16.33
CA CYS A 53 5.10 6.88 15.06
C CYS A 53 4.29 8.01 14.43
N GLY A 54 4.99 9.01 13.92
CA GLY A 54 4.45 10.09 13.10
C GLY A 54 5.09 10.10 11.72
N ILE A 55 4.57 10.94 10.84
CA ILE A 55 5.10 11.16 9.48
C ILE A 55 5.64 12.58 9.40
N GLN A 56 6.82 12.71 8.81
CA GLN A 56 7.42 13.99 8.46
C GLN A 56 7.63 14.05 6.95
N PRO A 57 7.07 15.06 6.25
CA PRO A 57 7.37 15.30 4.85
C PRO A 57 8.88 15.53 4.63
N VAL A 58 9.37 15.06 3.50
CA VAL A 58 10.72 15.35 3.02
C VAL A 58 10.64 15.86 1.59
N ASP A 59 11.69 16.55 1.13
CA ASP A 59 11.71 17.06 -0.23
C ASP A 59 11.54 15.92 -1.25
N THR A 60 10.58 16.09 -2.14
CA THR A 60 10.28 15.13 -3.20
C THR A 60 11.25 15.35 -4.37
N ASP A 61 12.26 14.51 -4.47
CA ASP A 61 13.24 14.53 -5.55
C ASP A 61 13.18 13.22 -6.37
N TRP A 62 12.43 13.24 -7.46
CA TRP A 62 12.30 12.11 -8.39
C TRP A 62 13.56 11.86 -9.24
N THR A 63 14.61 12.68 -9.09
CA THR A 63 15.90 12.48 -9.76
C THR A 63 16.90 11.73 -8.89
N ARG A 64 16.62 11.61 -7.59
CA ARG A 64 17.46 10.91 -6.63
C ARG A 64 17.65 9.45 -7.03
N SER A 65 18.90 9.00 -6.95
CA SER A 65 19.27 7.59 -7.18
C SER A 65 19.46 6.86 -5.85
N TYR A 66 19.02 5.61 -5.82
CA TYR A 66 19.03 4.75 -4.64
C TYR A 66 19.92 3.54 -4.89
N GLY A 67 20.78 3.23 -3.96
CA GLY A 67 21.67 2.07 -3.96
C GLY A 67 21.32 1.10 -2.84
N LYS A 68 22.11 0.04 -2.69
CA LYS A 68 21.94 -0.95 -1.62
C LYS A 68 21.84 -0.30 -0.24
N GLY A 69 20.80 -0.61 0.50
CA GLY A 69 20.52 -0.12 1.85
C GLY A 69 19.75 1.20 1.90
N ASP A 70 19.50 1.84 0.75
CA ASP A 70 18.65 3.02 0.70
C ASP A 70 17.17 2.64 0.78
N THR A 71 16.38 3.53 1.39
CA THR A 71 14.93 3.39 1.55
C THR A 71 14.22 4.62 0.99
N LEU A 72 13.08 4.39 0.34
CA LEU A 72 12.12 5.39 -0.10
C LEU A 72 10.78 5.10 0.53
N VAL A 73 10.14 6.11 1.12
CA VAL A 73 8.77 6.00 1.64
C VAL A 73 7.88 7.02 0.93
N LEU A 74 6.78 6.51 0.41
CA LEU A 74 5.77 7.25 -0.34
C LEU A 74 4.49 7.37 0.49
N ASP A 75 3.86 8.55 0.52
CA ASP A 75 2.53 8.80 1.08
C ASP A 75 1.57 9.20 -0.04
N PHE A 76 0.50 8.45 -0.22
CA PHE A 76 -0.58 8.74 -1.17
C PHE A 76 -1.62 9.73 -0.62
N GLY A 77 -1.44 10.21 0.62
CA GLY A 77 -2.33 11.17 1.25
C GLY A 77 -3.64 10.59 1.77
N GLU A 78 -4.09 9.48 1.22
CA GLU A 78 -5.32 8.79 1.60
C GLU A 78 -5.15 7.27 1.61
N HIS A 79 -6.02 6.57 2.31
CA HIS A 79 -6.06 5.12 2.30
C HIS A 79 -6.62 4.61 0.97
N ILE A 80 -5.92 3.68 0.34
CA ILE A 80 -6.23 3.11 -0.96
C ILE A 80 -6.39 1.59 -0.83
N THR A 81 -7.39 1.04 -1.48
CA THR A 81 -7.42 -0.39 -1.82
C THR A 81 -7.29 -0.50 -3.33
N GLY A 82 -6.20 -1.11 -3.81
CA GLY A 82 -5.92 -1.14 -5.24
C GLY A 82 -4.59 -1.76 -5.61
N THR A 83 -4.18 -1.59 -6.85
CA THR A 83 -2.88 -2.04 -7.36
C THR A 83 -1.90 -0.88 -7.42
N PHE A 84 -0.63 -1.16 -7.19
CA PHE A 84 0.45 -0.19 -7.20
C PHE A 84 1.34 -0.36 -8.43
N SER A 85 1.83 0.76 -8.95
CA SER A 85 2.78 0.78 -10.07
C SER A 85 3.85 1.85 -9.86
N ILE A 86 5.07 1.59 -10.34
CA ILE A 86 6.18 2.54 -10.29
C ILE A 86 7.18 2.28 -11.41
N ASP A 87 7.70 3.33 -12.01
CA ASP A 87 8.76 3.24 -12.99
C ASP A 87 10.12 3.16 -12.32
N MET A 88 10.99 2.36 -12.89
CA MET A 88 12.36 2.17 -12.43
C MET A 88 13.33 2.28 -13.60
N ARG A 89 14.44 2.97 -13.39
CA ARG A 89 15.56 3.02 -14.36
C ARG A 89 16.89 2.93 -13.64
N SER A 90 17.87 2.33 -14.30
CA SER A 90 19.26 2.30 -13.81
C SER A 90 19.98 3.58 -14.18
N VAL A 91 20.95 3.98 -13.34
CA VAL A 91 21.88 5.09 -13.56
C VAL A 91 23.28 4.68 -13.13
N GLY A 92 24.29 5.17 -13.83
CA GLY A 92 25.69 4.77 -13.65
C GLY A 92 26.14 3.82 -14.75
N SER A 93 26.86 2.77 -14.40
CA SER A 93 27.28 1.74 -15.35
C SER A 93 26.13 0.87 -15.83
N PRO A 94 26.26 0.15 -16.95
CA PRO A 94 25.31 -0.87 -17.32
C PRO A 94 25.08 -1.87 -16.18
N MET A 95 23.85 -2.38 -16.07
CA MET A 95 23.51 -3.37 -15.06
C MET A 95 24.33 -4.65 -15.25
N ASP A 96 25.01 -5.08 -14.20
CA ASP A 96 25.79 -6.31 -14.13
C ASP A 96 25.20 -7.32 -13.11
N ALA A 97 24.08 -6.95 -12.49
CA ALA A 97 23.31 -7.79 -11.57
C ALA A 97 21.85 -7.32 -11.56
N PRO A 98 20.87 -8.19 -11.20
CA PRO A 98 19.49 -7.79 -11.00
C PRO A 98 19.33 -6.72 -9.91
N LEU A 99 18.33 -5.87 -10.06
CA LEU A 99 17.82 -5.07 -8.96
C LEU A 99 17.06 -5.97 -7.98
N TYR A 100 17.39 -5.89 -6.70
CA TYR A 100 16.66 -6.58 -5.64
C TYR A 100 16.04 -5.58 -4.68
N ILE A 101 14.70 -5.54 -4.61
CA ILE A 101 13.94 -4.61 -3.77
C ILE A 101 12.96 -5.36 -2.88
N GLY A 102 12.70 -4.76 -1.70
CA GLY A 102 11.55 -5.06 -0.87
C GLY A 102 10.51 -3.95 -1.00
N ILE A 103 9.25 -4.31 -1.11
CA ILE A 103 8.14 -3.35 -1.10
C ILE A 103 7.20 -3.74 0.03
N LYS A 104 6.85 -2.76 0.86
CA LYS A 104 5.92 -2.93 1.98
C LYS A 104 4.79 -1.91 1.84
N PHE A 105 3.56 -2.41 1.87
CA PHE A 105 2.36 -1.60 1.85
C PHE A 105 1.84 -1.45 3.27
N CYS A 106 1.62 -0.21 3.71
CA CYS A 106 1.28 0.14 5.08
C CYS A 106 0.04 1.03 5.12
N GLU A 107 -0.86 0.75 6.03
CA GLU A 107 -2.04 1.59 6.27
C GLU A 107 -1.72 2.71 7.26
N MET A 108 -0.85 2.42 8.22
CA MET A 108 -0.50 3.31 9.33
C MET A 108 1.00 3.61 9.40
N PRO A 109 1.39 4.79 9.94
CA PRO A 109 2.80 5.15 10.08
C PRO A 109 3.63 4.16 10.89
N CYS A 110 3.08 3.54 11.94
CA CYS A 110 3.80 2.59 12.78
C CYS A 110 4.22 1.33 12.04
N GLU A 111 3.47 0.92 11.02
CA GLU A 111 3.78 -0.26 10.21
C GLU A 111 5.01 -0.06 9.30
N ILE A 112 5.34 1.20 8.98
CA ILE A 112 6.45 1.52 8.07
C ILE A 112 7.77 0.95 8.59
N GLU A 113 8.04 1.12 9.90
CA GLU A 113 9.31 0.69 10.53
C GLU A 113 9.20 -0.66 11.24
N GLU A 114 8.01 -1.28 11.26
CA GLU A 114 7.83 -2.59 11.87
C GLU A 114 8.67 -3.66 11.15
N ASP A 115 9.36 -4.49 11.92
CA ASP A 115 10.14 -5.61 11.37
C ASP A 115 9.29 -6.88 11.32
N SER A 116 8.76 -7.17 10.15
CA SER A 116 7.95 -8.37 9.90
C SER A 116 8.68 -9.70 10.18
N LYS A 117 10.02 -9.70 10.16
CA LYS A 117 10.80 -10.92 10.42
C LYS A 117 10.77 -11.33 11.88
N ASN A 118 10.59 -10.38 12.79
CA ASN A 118 10.53 -10.59 14.23
C ASN A 118 9.10 -10.58 14.77
N TYR A 119 8.11 -10.69 13.88
CA TYR A 119 6.72 -10.75 14.28
C TYR A 119 6.41 -12.05 15.04
N ASP A 120 5.88 -11.93 16.25
CA ASP A 120 5.48 -13.01 17.14
C ASP A 120 3.97 -13.04 17.46
N GLY A 121 3.17 -12.28 16.69
CA GLY A 121 1.73 -12.22 16.84
C GLY A 121 1.01 -13.53 16.47
N TRP A 122 -0.29 -13.58 16.72
CA TRP A 122 -1.12 -14.77 16.51
C TRP A 122 -1.54 -15.00 15.06
N LEU A 123 -1.48 -13.99 14.20
CA LEU A 123 -1.75 -14.11 12.76
C LEU A 123 -0.56 -14.71 12.03
N SER A 124 -0.80 -15.35 10.91
CA SER A 124 0.28 -15.78 10.03
C SER A 124 1.00 -14.57 9.43
N SER A 125 2.32 -14.61 9.37
CA SER A 125 3.13 -13.59 8.69
C SER A 125 2.81 -13.46 7.18
N SER A 126 2.12 -14.44 6.60
CA SER A 126 1.63 -14.35 5.20
C SER A 126 0.55 -13.29 4.98
N TRP A 127 -0.02 -12.72 6.04
CA TRP A 127 -0.91 -11.56 5.97
C TRP A 127 -0.18 -10.24 5.76
N PHE A 128 1.12 -10.18 5.97
CA PHE A 128 1.88 -8.97 5.70
C PHE A 128 1.86 -8.64 4.22
N GLN A 129 1.64 -7.38 3.94
CA GLN A 129 1.62 -6.86 2.59
C GLN A 129 3.05 -6.46 2.18
N GLU A 130 3.95 -7.45 2.16
CA GLU A 130 5.34 -7.29 1.76
C GLU A 130 5.68 -8.20 0.59
N GLU A 131 6.42 -7.65 -0.37
CA GLU A 131 6.90 -8.38 -1.54
C GLU A 131 8.41 -8.18 -1.71
N ARG A 132 9.10 -9.22 -2.18
CA ARG A 132 10.51 -9.15 -2.56
C ARG A 132 10.65 -9.49 -4.02
N ILE A 133 11.24 -8.57 -4.77
CA ILE A 133 11.20 -8.59 -6.23
C ILE A 133 12.61 -8.44 -6.78
N HIS A 134 12.96 -9.30 -7.74
CA HIS A 134 14.13 -9.16 -8.58
C HIS A 134 13.70 -8.64 -9.95
N LYS A 135 14.47 -7.69 -10.49
CA LYS A 135 14.30 -7.19 -11.87
C LYS A 135 15.62 -7.24 -12.60
N ASP A 136 15.65 -8.07 -13.65
CA ASP A 136 16.85 -8.30 -14.44
C ASP A 136 17.12 -7.19 -15.45
N VAL A 137 16.07 -6.47 -15.87
CA VAL A 137 16.15 -5.45 -16.92
C VAL A 137 15.51 -4.15 -16.46
N LEU A 138 16.26 -3.05 -16.60
CA LEU A 138 15.78 -1.67 -16.46
C LEU A 138 16.16 -0.88 -17.73
N PRO A 139 15.34 0.10 -18.17
CA PRO A 139 14.15 0.60 -17.49
C PRO A 139 12.95 -0.32 -17.62
N CYS A 140 12.11 -0.31 -16.59
CA CYS A 140 10.81 -0.99 -16.64
C CYS A 140 9.79 -0.30 -15.73
N THR A 141 8.52 -0.55 -15.98
CA THR A 141 7.45 -0.25 -15.03
C THR A 141 7.17 -1.52 -14.22
N LEU A 142 7.31 -1.42 -12.91
CA LEU A 142 6.84 -2.44 -12.00
C LEU A 142 5.36 -2.21 -11.77
N GLN A 143 4.54 -3.18 -12.12
CA GLN A 143 3.12 -3.22 -11.78
C GLN A 143 2.87 -4.40 -10.85
N MET A 144 2.22 -4.11 -9.71
CA MET A 144 1.84 -5.16 -8.77
C MET A 144 0.51 -5.76 -9.22
N GLU A 145 0.48 -7.10 -9.30
CA GLU A 145 -0.73 -7.82 -9.74
C GLU A 145 -1.77 -7.97 -8.63
N ARG A 146 -1.32 -8.02 -7.38
CA ARG A 146 -2.20 -8.09 -6.21
C ARG A 146 -2.78 -6.71 -5.88
N ARG A 147 -3.99 -6.73 -5.31
CA ARG A 147 -4.55 -5.59 -4.61
C ARG A 147 -4.01 -5.55 -3.19
N TYR A 148 -3.65 -4.35 -2.74
CA TYR A 148 -3.17 -4.05 -1.41
C TYR A 148 -4.06 -2.98 -0.78
N SER A 149 -4.13 -2.96 0.54
CA SER A 149 -4.72 -1.88 1.33
C SER A 149 -3.60 -1.06 1.92
N PHE A 150 -3.47 0.20 1.52
CA PHE A 150 -2.34 1.03 1.93
C PHE A 150 -2.63 2.51 1.82
N ARG A 151 -1.88 3.28 2.56
CA ARG A 151 -1.65 4.71 2.35
C ARG A 151 -0.18 4.96 2.05
N TYR A 152 0.70 4.21 2.71
CA TYR A 152 2.14 4.35 2.57
C TYR A 152 2.72 3.16 1.82
N VAL A 153 3.73 3.45 1.00
CA VAL A 153 4.53 2.41 0.35
C VAL A 153 5.99 2.63 0.71
N ARG A 154 6.60 1.67 1.41
CA ARG A 154 8.03 1.64 1.68
C ARG A 154 8.71 0.77 0.64
N ILE A 155 9.77 1.30 0.03
CA ILE A 155 10.62 0.58 -0.92
C ILE A 155 12.03 0.55 -0.37
N ASP A 156 12.54 -0.62 -0.08
CA ASP A 156 13.90 -0.86 0.35
C ASP A 156 14.72 -1.41 -0.81
N VAL A 157 15.84 -0.77 -1.15
CA VAL A 157 16.81 -1.32 -2.09
C VAL A 157 17.67 -2.33 -1.35
N LEU A 158 17.33 -3.60 -1.46
CA LEU A 158 17.99 -4.69 -0.75
C LEU A 158 19.36 -4.98 -1.34
N ASP A 159 19.47 -4.93 -2.67
CA ASP A 159 20.74 -5.04 -3.36
C ASP A 159 20.73 -4.40 -4.76
N THR A 160 21.85 -3.82 -5.12
CA THR A 160 22.26 -3.41 -6.46
C THR A 160 23.75 -3.72 -6.58
N SER A 161 24.27 -3.75 -7.80
CA SER A 161 25.72 -3.70 -7.97
C SER A 161 26.28 -2.36 -7.42
N PRO A 162 27.50 -2.32 -6.90
CA PRO A 162 28.13 -1.06 -6.47
C PRO A 162 28.39 -0.08 -7.62
N LYS A 163 28.20 -0.52 -8.87
CA LYS A 163 28.51 0.27 -10.08
C LYS A 163 27.34 1.08 -10.62
N TRP A 164 26.12 0.76 -10.21
CA TRP A 164 24.91 1.42 -10.65
C TRP A 164 23.90 1.57 -9.51
N LYS A 165 22.92 2.46 -9.69
CA LYS A 165 21.84 2.73 -8.76
C LYS A 165 20.51 2.75 -9.51
N VAL A 166 19.40 2.63 -8.79
CA VAL A 166 18.06 2.78 -9.34
C VAL A 166 17.50 4.17 -9.08
N VAL A 167 16.74 4.69 -10.04
CA VAL A 167 15.90 5.87 -9.88
C VAL A 167 14.45 5.41 -10.02
N PHE A 168 13.64 5.80 -9.06
CA PHE A 168 12.20 5.58 -9.05
C PHE A 168 11.47 6.80 -9.59
N ALA A 169 10.39 6.62 -10.34
CA ALA A 169 9.60 7.70 -10.90
C ALA A 169 8.14 7.28 -11.10
N ARG A 170 7.26 8.26 -11.21
CA ARG A 170 5.85 8.09 -11.57
C ARG A 170 5.13 6.98 -10.78
N PRO A 171 5.20 6.98 -9.43
CA PRO A 171 4.38 6.05 -8.67
C PRO A 171 2.91 6.34 -8.94
N SER A 172 2.11 5.30 -9.00
CA SER A 172 0.67 5.42 -9.15
C SER A 172 -0.04 4.26 -8.48
N ALA A 173 -1.30 4.48 -8.14
CA ALA A 173 -2.18 3.42 -7.68
C ALA A 173 -3.50 3.46 -8.45
N ASP A 174 -3.98 2.31 -8.90
CA ASP A 174 -5.33 2.15 -9.38
C ASP A 174 -6.23 1.78 -8.20
N ALA A 175 -6.85 2.81 -7.61
CA ALA A 175 -7.73 2.68 -6.46
C ALA A 175 -9.08 2.12 -6.90
N ILE A 176 -9.53 1.08 -6.22
CA ILE A 176 -10.76 0.36 -6.52
C ILE A 176 -11.77 0.60 -5.41
N SER A 177 -12.98 1.05 -5.76
CA SER A 177 -14.08 1.27 -4.83
C SER A 177 -15.40 0.79 -5.44
N CYS A 178 -16.31 0.32 -4.62
CA CYS A 178 -17.70 0.09 -5.00
C CYS A 178 -18.63 1.23 -4.54
N ALA A 179 -18.09 2.22 -3.83
CA ALA A 179 -18.83 3.36 -3.36
C ALA A 179 -18.86 4.45 -4.45
N LYS A 180 -20.06 4.80 -4.90
CA LYS A 180 -20.29 6.08 -5.59
C LYS A 180 -20.11 7.20 -4.56
N ASP A 181 -19.70 8.39 -5.01
CA ASP A 181 -19.63 9.57 -4.15
C ASP A 181 -20.96 9.70 -3.39
N ALA A 182 -20.92 9.36 -2.12
CA ALA A 182 -22.07 9.52 -1.26
C ALA A 182 -22.09 10.98 -0.81
N ASP A 183 -23.23 11.64 -0.97
CA ASP A 183 -23.43 12.97 -0.39
C ASP A 183 -23.23 12.85 1.12
N ILE A 184 -22.23 13.57 1.63
CA ILE A 184 -21.99 13.65 3.07
C ILE A 184 -23.16 14.44 3.67
N PRO A 185 -23.96 13.84 4.58
CA PRO A 185 -25.06 14.56 5.19
C PRO A 185 -24.53 15.79 5.94
N GLU A 186 -25.33 16.84 5.97
CA GLU A 186 -24.99 18.04 6.75
C GLU A 186 -25.06 17.68 8.24
N ILE A 187 -23.91 17.65 8.88
CA ILE A 187 -23.77 17.32 10.31
C ILE A 187 -23.37 18.57 11.07
N GLU A 188 -24.24 19.05 11.96
CA GLU A 188 -24.01 20.25 12.76
C GLU A 188 -22.95 20.03 13.84
N ASP A 189 -22.92 18.84 14.45
CA ASP A 189 -21.92 18.48 15.46
C ASP A 189 -20.55 18.32 14.84
N LYS A 190 -19.58 19.14 15.29
CA LYS A 190 -18.21 19.17 14.73
C LYS A 190 -17.43 17.88 14.98
N GLU A 191 -17.60 17.25 16.13
CA GLU A 191 -16.91 16.01 16.45
C GLU A 191 -17.49 14.83 15.65
N LEU A 192 -18.81 14.77 15.56
CA LEU A 192 -19.48 13.77 14.76
C LEU A 192 -19.17 13.93 13.27
N LYS A 193 -19.14 15.18 12.76
CA LYS A 193 -18.72 15.49 11.40
C LYS A 193 -17.30 15.02 11.14
N LYS A 194 -16.37 15.24 12.08
CA LYS A 194 -14.98 14.79 11.97
C LYS A 194 -14.90 13.27 11.89
N ILE A 195 -15.61 12.55 12.77
CA ILE A 195 -15.66 11.08 12.76
C ILE A 195 -16.23 10.57 11.44
N TYR A 196 -17.34 11.15 10.99
CA TYR A 196 -17.99 10.76 9.75
C TYR A 196 -17.09 11.00 8.54
N THR A 197 -16.47 12.19 8.45
CA THR A 197 -15.55 12.55 7.36
C THR A 197 -14.33 11.64 7.35
N THR A 198 -13.78 11.30 8.52
CA THR A 198 -12.62 10.38 8.61
C THR A 198 -12.99 8.96 8.17
N ARG A 199 -14.20 8.51 8.44
CA ARG A 199 -14.62 7.13 8.18
C ARG A 199 -15.17 6.93 6.76
N PHE A 200 -15.85 7.93 6.21
CA PHE A 200 -16.57 7.84 4.93
C PHE A 200 -16.04 8.80 3.86
N GLY A 201 -15.28 9.81 4.25
CA GLY A 201 -14.72 10.81 3.35
C GLY A 201 -13.29 10.48 2.93
N GLY A 202 -13.03 9.28 2.40
CA GLY A 202 -11.70 8.82 1.96
C GLY A 202 -11.02 9.67 0.89
N ASN A 203 -11.56 10.84 0.54
CA ASN A 203 -11.06 11.66 -0.55
C ASN A 203 -10.64 13.09 -0.20
N LYS A 204 -10.70 13.52 1.06
CA LYS A 204 -10.11 14.83 1.46
C LYS A 204 -9.84 14.84 2.98
N VAL A 205 -8.71 14.32 3.40
CA VAL A 205 -8.13 14.77 4.65
C VAL A 205 -7.42 16.08 4.35
N GLU A 206 -8.10 17.19 4.52
CA GLU A 206 -7.43 18.47 4.69
C GLU A 206 -6.48 18.31 5.87
N ALA A 207 -5.20 18.54 5.61
CA ALA A 207 -4.18 18.60 6.64
C ALA A 207 -4.61 19.63 7.68
N LEU A 208 -5.00 19.15 8.85
CA LEU A 208 -5.16 20.01 10.00
C LEU A 208 -3.76 20.33 10.51
N HIS A 209 -3.32 21.56 10.24
CA HIS A 209 -2.19 22.21 10.87
C HIS A 209 -2.41 22.35 12.39
#